data_742ba7dfbd0d0a7c52dbc3effb971e0b
#
_entry.id   742ba7dfbd0d0a7c52dbc3effb971e0b
#
_cell.length_a   1.000
_cell.length_b   1.000
_cell.length_c   1.000
_cell.angle_alpha   90.00
_cell.angle_beta   90.00
_cell.angle_gamma   90.00
#
_symmetry.space_group_name_H-M   'P 1'
#
loop_
_entity.id
_entity.type
_entity.pdbx_description
1 polymer ?
#
loop_
_entity_poly.entity_id
_entity_poly.type
_entity_poly.pdbx_seq_one_letter_code
_entity_poly.pdbx_strand_id
1 'polypeptide(L)'
;MASLLRFYSDDLYGIAVSGAYDVKAHKGTFSVDTEYYPVPKSKDVDLSLQCKGQFNWEWQIIDCLTFKMRVSERLRTWGVNTRTDIRTDFCYAKDCISATARFNVLRCRGTSFVNYLEGGYKRNNLNVYARQGFFIVDNWDDRIYVYERDAPGSFNVPAMYGRGLWTSLVMAWRFASVGRLYARASYTSYPFMSEEKKKPGKAELKLQFVFRF
;
A
#
# COMPACT_ATOMS: atom_id res chain seq x y z
N MET A 1 15.56 -0.44 19.82
CA MET A 1 16.67 0.07 19.00
C MET A 1 16.27 1.42 18.43
N ALA A 2 17.14 2.41 18.44
CA ALA A 2 16.87 3.73 17.86
C ALA A 2 18.06 4.15 16.99
N SER A 3 17.80 4.90 15.94
CA SER A 3 18.84 5.41 15.04
C SER A 3 18.56 6.87 14.64
N LEU A 4 19.62 7.61 14.38
CA LEU A 4 19.61 8.97 13.84
C LEU A 4 20.41 8.96 12.56
N LEU A 5 19.81 9.42 11.47
CA LEU A 5 20.45 9.60 10.19
C LEU A 5 20.40 11.08 9.80
N ARG A 6 21.53 11.61 9.36
CA ARG A 6 21.63 12.91 8.67
C ARG A 6 21.97 12.63 7.23
N PHE A 7 21.27 13.26 6.30
CA PHE A 7 21.53 13.12 4.89
C PHE A 7 21.61 14.50 4.23
N TYR A 8 22.41 14.57 3.19
CA TYR A 8 22.71 15.78 2.47
C TYR A 8 22.93 15.46 1.00
N SER A 9 22.36 16.28 0.14
CA SER A 9 22.67 16.36 -1.29
C SER A 9 22.57 17.83 -1.72
N ASP A 10 22.97 18.17 -2.93
CA ASP A 10 22.92 19.57 -3.44
C ASP A 10 21.52 20.18 -3.38
N ASP A 11 20.48 19.33 -3.47
CA ASP A 11 19.06 19.73 -3.51
C ASP A 11 18.27 19.41 -2.24
N LEU A 12 18.89 18.80 -1.21
CA LEU A 12 18.16 18.28 -0.06
C LEU A 12 19.04 18.17 1.17
N TYR A 13 18.57 18.71 2.28
CA TYR A 13 19.12 18.49 3.61
C TYR A 13 18.09 17.79 4.48
N GLY A 14 18.48 16.81 5.28
CA GLY A 14 17.51 16.12 6.11
C GLY A 14 18.08 15.49 7.36
N ILE A 15 17.18 15.26 8.30
CA ILE A 15 17.42 14.52 9.53
C ILE A 15 16.31 13.49 9.67
N ALA A 16 16.68 12.24 9.85
CA ALA A 16 15.74 11.16 10.15
C ALA A 16 16.07 10.53 11.50
N VAL A 17 15.04 10.35 12.31
CA VAL A 17 15.10 9.62 13.58
C VAL A 17 14.16 8.44 13.49
N SER A 18 14.63 7.27 13.87
CA SER A 18 13.79 6.09 13.91
C SER A 18 14.07 5.24 15.15
N GLY A 19 13.07 4.47 15.55
CA GLY A 19 13.17 3.53 16.63
C GLY A 19 12.29 2.32 16.40
N ALA A 20 12.64 1.22 17.04
CA ALA A 20 11.89 -0.02 17.00
C ALA A 20 11.85 -0.68 18.38
N TYR A 21 10.72 -1.32 18.67
CA TYR A 21 10.59 -2.20 19.83
C TYR A 21 9.99 -3.55 19.39
N ASP A 22 10.39 -4.60 20.10
CA ASP A 22 9.86 -5.96 19.95
C ASP A 22 9.71 -6.55 21.35
N VAL A 23 8.48 -6.69 21.82
CA VAL A 23 8.16 -7.16 23.17
C VAL A 23 7.03 -8.18 23.09
N LYS A 24 7.35 -9.47 23.27
CA LYS A 24 6.37 -10.58 23.24
C LYS A 24 5.54 -10.55 21.94
N ALA A 25 4.24 -10.35 22.08
CA ALA A 25 3.27 -10.32 20.98
C ALA A 25 3.21 -8.97 20.24
N HIS A 26 3.97 -7.96 20.69
CA HIS A 26 3.88 -6.59 20.15
C HIS A 26 5.20 -6.18 19.53
N LYS A 27 5.12 -5.68 18.28
CA LYS A 27 6.23 -5.05 17.57
C LYS A 27 5.82 -3.67 17.11
N GLY A 28 6.73 -2.73 17.21
CA GLY A 28 6.45 -1.39 16.72
C GLY A 28 7.69 -0.71 16.17
N THR A 29 7.46 0.18 15.23
CA THR A 29 8.47 1.08 14.68
C THR A 29 7.90 2.47 14.60
N PHE A 30 8.75 3.45 14.86
CA PHE A 30 8.43 4.84 14.56
C PHE A 30 9.56 5.46 13.76
N SER A 31 9.24 6.41 12.90
CA SER A 31 10.21 7.27 12.24
C SER A 31 9.67 8.68 12.13
N VAL A 32 10.56 9.64 12.19
CA VAL A 32 10.30 11.04 11.89
C VAL A 32 11.42 11.52 10.98
N ASP A 33 11.03 12.02 9.81
CA ASP A 33 11.94 12.54 8.80
C ASP A 33 11.62 14.02 8.60
N THR A 34 12.65 14.87 8.59
CA THR A 34 12.52 16.29 8.28
C THR A 34 13.45 16.62 7.12
N GLU A 35 12.91 17.19 6.06
CA GLU A 35 13.61 17.50 4.84
C GLU A 35 13.47 19.00 4.54
N TYR A 36 14.58 19.65 4.23
CA TYR A 36 14.68 21.01 3.75
C TYR A 36 15.21 21.01 2.32
N TYR A 37 14.51 21.71 1.44
CA TYR A 37 14.88 21.87 0.05
C TYR A 37 15.38 23.31 -0.16
N PRO A 38 16.68 23.54 -0.43
CA PRO A 38 17.25 24.89 -0.65
C PRO A 38 16.68 25.56 -1.89
N VAL A 39 16.25 24.76 -2.88
CA VAL A 39 15.53 25.27 -4.04
C VAL A 39 14.02 25.20 -3.77
N PRO A 40 13.29 26.33 -3.83
CA PRO A 40 11.86 26.35 -3.61
C PRO A 40 11.10 25.39 -4.53
N LYS A 41 10.22 24.55 -3.95
CA LYS A 41 9.39 23.59 -4.71
C LYS A 41 8.12 24.22 -5.30
N SER A 42 7.82 25.47 -4.93
CA SER A 42 6.71 26.27 -5.48
C SER A 42 7.13 27.73 -5.52
N LYS A 43 6.61 28.49 -6.50
CA LYS A 43 6.85 29.94 -6.63
C LYS A 43 6.24 30.77 -5.50
N ASP A 44 5.27 30.20 -4.80
CA ASP A 44 4.52 30.86 -3.73
C ASP A 44 5.15 30.65 -2.34
N VAL A 45 6.30 29.98 -2.25
CA VAL A 45 6.91 29.59 -0.98
C VAL A 45 8.42 29.80 -1.01
N ASP A 46 8.91 30.67 -0.14
CA ASP A 46 10.35 30.95 0.00
C ASP A 46 11.10 29.78 0.68
N LEU A 47 10.42 29.05 1.58
CA LEU A 47 10.98 27.94 2.34
C LEU A 47 10.26 26.65 2.01
N SER A 48 10.94 25.67 1.45
CA SER A 48 10.39 24.34 1.16
C SER A 48 10.85 23.33 2.22
N LEU A 49 9.96 23.09 3.20
CA LEU A 49 10.17 22.16 4.30
C LEU A 49 9.14 21.02 4.23
N GLN A 50 9.59 19.80 4.46
CA GLN A 50 8.72 18.64 4.66
C GLN A 50 9.06 17.96 5.98
N CYS A 51 8.03 17.62 6.74
CA CYS A 51 8.13 16.74 7.90
C CYS A 51 7.22 15.53 7.67
N LYS A 52 7.72 14.34 7.92
CA LYS A 52 6.96 13.10 7.81
C LYS A 52 7.17 12.28 9.06
N GLY A 53 6.07 11.94 9.73
CA GLY A 53 6.02 10.99 10.83
C GLY A 53 5.38 9.68 10.39
N GLN A 54 5.88 8.56 10.86
CA GLN A 54 5.25 7.26 10.65
C GLN A 54 5.36 6.41 11.91
N PHE A 55 4.27 5.79 12.27
CA PHE A 55 4.17 4.79 13.33
C PHE A 55 3.58 3.51 12.77
N ASN A 56 4.22 2.38 13.02
CA ASN A 56 3.71 1.06 12.68
C ASN A 56 3.63 0.24 13.96
N TRP A 57 2.55 -0.49 14.10
CA TRP A 57 2.32 -1.40 15.21
C TRP A 57 1.78 -2.72 14.68
N GLU A 58 2.34 -3.81 15.19
CA GLU A 58 1.93 -5.17 14.91
C GLU A 58 1.66 -5.87 16.24
N TRP A 59 0.50 -6.49 16.34
CA TRP A 59 0.08 -7.25 17.50
C TRP A 59 -0.35 -8.66 17.07
N GLN A 60 0.37 -9.66 17.53
CA GLN A 60 0.00 -11.07 17.38
C GLN A 60 -1.05 -11.42 18.43
N ILE A 61 -2.34 -11.41 18.02
CA ILE A 61 -3.48 -11.65 18.92
C ILE A 61 -3.48 -13.13 19.35
N ILE A 62 -3.31 -14.02 18.37
CA ILE A 62 -3.12 -15.47 18.53
C ILE A 62 -2.15 -15.94 17.44
N ASP A 63 -1.69 -17.19 17.50
CA ASP A 63 -0.69 -17.73 16.57
C ASP A 63 -1.04 -17.57 15.10
N CYS A 64 -2.32 -17.62 14.75
CA CYS A 64 -2.78 -17.50 13.38
C CYS A 64 -3.38 -16.13 13.03
N LEU A 65 -3.53 -15.20 13.97
CA LEU A 65 -4.16 -13.90 13.74
C LEU A 65 -3.27 -12.74 14.21
N THR A 66 -2.92 -11.88 13.28
CA THR A 66 -2.11 -10.67 13.54
C THR A 66 -2.89 -9.43 13.14
N PHE A 67 -2.93 -8.46 14.04
CA PHE A 67 -3.40 -7.10 13.74
C PHE A 67 -2.19 -6.22 13.43
N LYS A 68 -2.30 -5.37 12.39
CA LYS A 68 -1.28 -4.37 12.04
C LYS A 68 -1.94 -3.01 11.88
N MET A 69 -1.28 -2.00 12.39
CA MET A 69 -1.70 -0.61 12.23
C MET A 69 -0.52 0.23 11.73
N ARG A 70 -0.78 1.11 10.78
CA ARG A 70 0.14 2.15 10.36
C ARG A 70 -0.57 3.49 10.40
N VAL A 71 0.05 4.46 11.04
CA VAL A 71 -0.33 5.86 11.00
C VAL A 71 0.83 6.63 10.40
N SER A 72 0.58 7.44 9.40
CA SER A 72 1.59 8.35 8.85
C SER A 72 1.00 9.73 8.65
N GLU A 73 1.79 10.73 9.02
CA GLU A 73 1.49 12.14 8.86
C GLU A 73 2.58 12.76 8.01
N ARG A 74 2.21 13.60 7.06
CA ARG A 74 3.13 14.39 6.26
C ARG A 74 2.68 15.83 6.23
N LEU A 75 3.56 16.71 6.66
CA LEU A 75 3.40 18.16 6.63
C LEU A 75 4.35 18.76 5.59
N ARG A 76 3.89 19.73 4.83
CA ARG A 76 4.68 20.45 3.83
C ARG A 76 4.36 21.93 3.87
N THR A 77 5.34 22.77 3.53
CA THR A 77 5.12 24.20 3.34
C THR A 77 4.60 24.54 1.93
N TRP A 78 4.56 23.59 1.00
CA TRP A 78 4.12 23.79 -0.39
C TRP A 78 3.07 22.76 -0.82
N GLY A 79 2.22 23.15 -1.78
CA GLY A 79 1.18 22.29 -2.36
C GLY A 79 0.12 21.89 -1.33
N VAL A 80 -0.13 20.60 -1.18
CA VAL A 80 -1.04 20.11 -0.13
C VAL A 80 -0.28 19.96 1.17
N ASN A 81 -0.59 20.82 2.13
CA ASN A 81 0.20 21.03 3.34
C ASN A 81 0.18 19.82 4.26
N THR A 82 -0.98 19.16 4.42
CA THR A 82 -1.15 18.06 5.36
C THR A 82 -1.69 16.82 4.66
N ARG A 83 -1.15 15.65 4.99
CA ARG A 83 -1.65 14.36 4.54
C ARG A 83 -1.53 13.33 5.67
N THR A 84 -2.67 12.87 6.15
CA THR A 84 -2.78 11.83 7.18
C THR A 84 -3.25 10.53 6.54
N ASP A 85 -2.54 9.43 6.77
CA ASP A 85 -2.88 8.09 6.28
C ASP A 85 -2.94 7.12 7.45
N ILE A 86 -4.07 6.49 7.65
CA ILE A 86 -4.30 5.47 8.70
C ILE A 86 -4.68 4.17 8.01
N ARG A 87 -3.91 3.13 8.26
CA ARG A 87 -4.15 1.79 7.71
C ARG A 87 -4.19 0.76 8.81
N THR A 88 -5.19 -0.11 8.77
CA THR A 88 -5.30 -1.27 9.64
C THR A 88 -5.45 -2.54 8.80
N ASP A 89 -4.77 -3.59 9.20
CA ASP A 89 -4.80 -4.90 8.57
C ASP A 89 -5.09 -5.97 9.62
N PHE A 90 -6.06 -6.83 9.37
CA PHE A 90 -6.27 -8.09 10.08
C PHE A 90 -5.77 -9.23 9.19
N CYS A 91 -4.71 -9.90 9.62
CA CYS A 91 -4.04 -10.93 8.85
C CYS A 91 -4.23 -12.28 9.56
N TYR A 92 -4.91 -13.21 8.90
CA TYR A 92 -5.05 -14.58 9.32
C TYR A 92 -4.16 -15.48 8.46
N ALA A 93 -3.42 -16.38 9.07
CA ALA A 93 -2.64 -17.39 8.37
C ALA A 93 -2.58 -18.67 9.19
N LYS A 94 -3.10 -19.76 8.60
CA LYS A 94 -3.02 -21.10 9.19
C LYS A 94 -2.91 -22.13 8.08
N ASP A 95 -1.96 -23.06 8.21
CA ASP A 95 -1.68 -24.12 7.25
C ASP A 95 -1.50 -23.57 5.81
N CYS A 96 -2.40 -23.93 4.93
CA CYS A 96 -2.36 -23.51 3.53
C CYS A 96 -3.28 -22.30 3.24
N ILE A 97 -4.01 -21.78 4.23
CA ILE A 97 -5.00 -20.71 4.06
C ILE A 97 -4.47 -19.41 4.67
N SER A 98 -4.67 -18.31 3.98
CA SER A 98 -4.45 -16.96 4.50
C SER A 98 -5.62 -16.05 4.15
N ALA A 99 -5.90 -15.08 5.01
CA ALA A 99 -6.86 -14.02 4.73
C ALA A 99 -6.32 -12.69 5.25
N THR A 100 -6.65 -11.61 4.55
CA THR A 100 -6.31 -10.26 4.96
C THR A 100 -7.50 -9.34 4.74
N ALA A 101 -7.95 -8.68 5.81
CA ALA A 101 -8.89 -7.57 5.72
C ALA A 101 -8.11 -6.28 5.94
N ARG A 102 -8.17 -5.34 4.99
CA ARG A 102 -7.55 -4.01 5.08
C ARG A 102 -8.58 -2.92 5.10
N PHE A 103 -8.35 -1.95 5.98
CA PHE A 103 -9.05 -0.68 6.02
C PHE A 103 -8.02 0.43 5.96
N ASN A 104 -8.18 1.32 4.98
CA ASN A 104 -7.30 2.46 4.80
C ASN A 104 -8.13 3.73 4.65
N VAL A 105 -7.82 4.71 5.47
CA VAL A 105 -8.40 6.05 5.44
C VAL A 105 -7.28 7.04 5.21
N LEU A 106 -7.48 7.93 4.26
CA LEU A 106 -6.56 9.00 3.95
C LEU A 106 -7.29 10.33 3.99
N ARG A 107 -6.72 11.31 4.69
CA ARG A 107 -7.19 12.69 4.74
C ARG A 107 -6.11 13.61 4.20
N CYS A 108 -6.49 14.41 3.19
CA CYS A 108 -5.62 15.37 2.56
C CYS A 108 -6.45 16.60 2.14
N ARG A 109 -6.95 16.70 0.92
CA ARG A 109 -7.97 17.70 0.52
C ARG A 109 -9.37 17.29 0.92
N GLY A 110 -9.64 16.02 0.94
CA GLY A 110 -10.88 15.38 1.38
C GLY A 110 -10.56 14.13 2.19
N THR A 111 -11.57 13.31 2.43
CA THR A 111 -11.40 12.00 3.07
C THR A 111 -11.62 10.90 2.06
N SER A 112 -10.66 10.00 1.94
CA SER A 112 -10.67 8.88 1.01
C SER A 112 -10.58 7.54 1.75
N PHE A 113 -11.22 6.53 1.19
CA PHE A 113 -11.30 5.19 1.76
C PHE A 113 -10.91 4.15 0.73
N VAL A 114 -10.12 3.18 1.14
CA VAL A 114 -9.84 1.96 0.37
C VAL A 114 -9.87 0.78 1.32
N ASN A 115 -10.79 -0.15 1.08
CA ASN A 115 -10.95 -1.33 1.89
C ASN A 115 -10.93 -2.58 1.00
N TYR A 116 -10.36 -3.68 1.48
CA TYR A 116 -10.44 -4.94 0.77
C TYR A 116 -10.38 -6.17 1.68
N LEU A 117 -10.88 -7.27 1.16
CA LEU A 117 -10.64 -8.61 1.64
C LEU A 117 -9.80 -9.37 0.62
N GLU A 118 -8.77 -10.06 1.07
CA GLU A 118 -7.93 -10.96 0.27
C GLU A 118 -7.94 -12.33 0.93
N GLY A 119 -8.30 -13.37 0.16
CA GLY A 119 -8.11 -14.76 0.52
C GLY A 119 -6.95 -15.36 -0.24
N GLY A 120 -6.18 -16.22 0.41
CA GLY A 120 -5.03 -16.90 -0.20
C GLY A 120 -5.04 -18.40 0.13
N TYR A 121 -4.68 -19.19 -0.87
CA TYR A 121 -4.42 -20.61 -0.73
C TYR A 121 -3.03 -20.93 -1.26
N LYS A 122 -2.20 -21.57 -0.43
CA LYS A 122 -0.81 -21.90 -0.79
C LYS A 122 -0.55 -23.36 -0.39
N ARG A 123 -0.39 -24.22 -1.38
CA ARG A 123 -0.07 -25.64 -1.13
C ARG A 123 0.81 -26.19 -2.26
N ASN A 124 1.89 -26.88 -1.89
CA ASN A 124 2.82 -27.55 -2.82
C ASN A 124 3.22 -26.65 -3.99
N ASN A 125 2.62 -26.90 -5.15
CA ASN A 125 2.96 -26.28 -6.41
C ASN A 125 2.02 -25.13 -6.81
N LEU A 126 0.95 -24.88 -6.04
CA LEU A 126 -0.09 -23.92 -6.36
C LEU A 126 -0.23 -22.85 -5.29
N ASN A 127 -0.16 -21.59 -5.70
CA ASN A 127 -0.54 -20.44 -4.88
C ASN A 127 -1.64 -19.68 -5.61
N VAL A 128 -2.75 -19.42 -4.94
CA VAL A 128 -3.88 -18.64 -5.48
C VAL A 128 -4.25 -17.57 -4.48
N TYR A 129 -4.49 -16.36 -4.96
CA TYR A 129 -4.97 -15.24 -4.16
C TYR A 129 -6.13 -14.55 -4.88
N ALA A 130 -7.22 -14.36 -4.17
CA ALA A 130 -8.36 -13.61 -4.65
C ALA A 130 -8.59 -12.39 -3.75
N ARG A 131 -8.79 -11.23 -4.34
CA ARG A 131 -9.06 -9.98 -3.64
C ARG A 131 -10.31 -9.32 -4.19
N GLN A 132 -11.14 -8.84 -3.27
CA GLN A 132 -12.27 -7.97 -3.57
C GLN A 132 -12.15 -6.72 -2.71
N GLY A 133 -12.22 -5.55 -3.34
CA GLY A 133 -12.14 -4.30 -2.61
C GLY A 133 -13.08 -3.25 -3.15
N PHE A 134 -13.25 -2.20 -2.35
CA PHE A 134 -13.97 -1.01 -2.75
C PHE A 134 -13.19 0.24 -2.37
N PHE A 135 -13.41 1.35 -3.11
CA PHE A 135 -12.74 2.62 -2.88
C PHE A 135 -13.65 3.81 -3.14
N ILE A 136 -13.43 4.86 -2.36
CA ILE A 136 -14.04 6.18 -2.51
C ILE A 136 -12.90 7.20 -2.40
N VAL A 137 -12.55 7.83 -3.52
CA VAL A 137 -11.44 8.79 -3.64
C VAL A 137 -11.86 9.89 -4.61
N ASP A 138 -12.35 10.99 -4.08
CA ASP A 138 -12.96 12.04 -4.91
C ASP A 138 -11.95 13.00 -5.55
N ASN A 139 -10.81 13.24 -4.89
CA ASN A 139 -9.75 14.13 -5.37
C ASN A 139 -8.50 13.36 -5.78
N TRP A 140 -7.82 13.80 -6.82
CA TRP A 140 -6.57 13.18 -7.27
C TRP A 140 -5.46 13.24 -6.21
N ASP A 141 -5.40 14.32 -5.41
CA ASP A 141 -4.42 14.48 -4.34
C ASP A 141 -4.64 13.48 -3.18
N ASP A 142 -5.87 12.97 -3.06
CA ASP A 142 -6.27 12.00 -2.03
C ASP A 142 -6.15 10.55 -2.49
N ARG A 143 -5.58 10.30 -3.70
CA ARG A 143 -5.43 8.94 -4.23
C ARG A 143 -4.64 8.04 -3.28
N ILE A 144 -5.10 6.80 -3.15
CA ILE A 144 -4.47 5.78 -2.32
C ILE A 144 -3.82 4.74 -3.24
N TYR A 145 -2.56 4.46 -2.98
CA TYR A 145 -1.81 3.43 -3.70
C TYR A 145 -1.96 2.09 -2.98
N VAL A 146 -2.41 1.07 -3.72
CA VAL A 146 -2.60 -0.27 -3.19
C VAL A 146 -1.65 -1.23 -3.87
N TYR A 147 -0.77 -1.86 -3.07
CA TYR A 147 0.05 -2.94 -3.60
C TYR A 147 -0.82 -4.14 -3.98
N GLU A 148 -0.67 -4.59 -5.22
CA GLU A 148 -1.26 -5.84 -5.71
C GLU A 148 -0.19 -6.88 -5.99
N ARG A 149 -0.55 -8.14 -5.73
CA ARG A 149 0.32 -9.26 -6.08
C ARG A 149 0.46 -9.36 -7.59
N ASP A 150 1.65 -9.66 -8.07
CA ASP A 150 1.94 -9.86 -9.48
C ASP A 150 3.05 -10.92 -9.66
N ALA A 151 3.37 -11.23 -10.90
CA ALA A 151 4.46 -12.13 -11.24
C ALA A 151 5.83 -11.55 -10.82
N PRO A 152 6.84 -12.40 -10.56
CA PRO A 152 8.19 -11.94 -10.24
C PRO A 152 8.75 -10.99 -11.33
N GLY A 153 9.43 -9.95 -10.88
CA GLY A 153 9.95 -8.91 -11.76
C GLY A 153 8.92 -7.88 -12.21
N SER A 154 7.68 -8.00 -11.76
CA SER A 154 6.61 -7.02 -11.98
C SER A 154 6.27 -6.30 -10.70
N PHE A 155 6.02 -4.99 -10.82
CA PHE A 155 5.58 -4.16 -9.71
C PHE A 155 4.24 -3.53 -10.06
N ASN A 156 3.20 -3.88 -9.29
CA ASN A 156 1.85 -3.39 -9.54
C ASN A 156 1.32 -2.66 -8.29
N VAL A 157 1.22 -1.35 -8.39
CA VAL A 157 0.71 -0.47 -7.34
C VAL A 157 -0.26 0.54 -7.95
N PRO A 158 -1.49 0.09 -8.29
CA PRO A 158 -2.49 0.98 -8.85
C PRO A 158 -2.84 2.11 -7.88
N ALA A 159 -3.04 3.31 -8.44
CA ALA A 159 -3.62 4.43 -7.74
C ALA A 159 -5.15 4.31 -7.79
N MET A 160 -5.77 4.14 -6.63
CA MET A 160 -7.22 4.15 -6.51
C MET A 160 -7.72 5.58 -6.56
N TYR A 161 -8.61 5.87 -7.55
CA TYR A 161 -9.19 7.17 -7.79
C TYR A 161 -10.59 7.05 -8.39
N GLY A 162 -11.54 7.78 -7.85
CA GLY A 162 -12.98 7.68 -8.14
C GLY A 162 -13.71 6.86 -7.08
N ARG A 163 -14.88 6.36 -7.41
CA ARG A 163 -15.72 5.54 -6.53
C ARG A 163 -16.04 4.23 -7.22
N GLY A 164 -15.51 3.14 -6.71
CA GLY A 164 -15.60 1.88 -7.43
C GLY A 164 -15.31 0.63 -6.62
N LEU A 165 -15.43 -0.47 -7.32
CA LEU A 165 -15.10 -1.81 -6.87
C LEU A 165 -13.95 -2.35 -7.72
N TRP A 166 -13.05 -3.12 -7.11
CA TRP A 166 -12.08 -3.88 -7.87
C TRP A 166 -11.96 -5.30 -7.34
N THR A 167 -11.71 -6.20 -8.28
CA THR A 167 -11.47 -7.61 -8.01
C THR A 167 -10.15 -7.99 -8.65
N SER A 168 -9.34 -8.79 -7.97
CA SER A 168 -8.16 -9.39 -8.57
C SER A 168 -8.01 -10.85 -8.18
N LEU A 169 -7.55 -11.65 -9.13
CA LEU A 169 -7.20 -13.06 -8.97
C LEU A 169 -5.77 -13.25 -9.44
N VAL A 170 -4.93 -13.84 -8.59
CA VAL A 170 -3.53 -14.12 -8.91
C VAL A 170 -3.26 -15.60 -8.65
N MET A 171 -2.67 -16.26 -9.62
CA MET A 171 -2.26 -17.65 -9.54
C MET A 171 -0.76 -17.78 -9.85
N ALA A 172 -0.06 -18.57 -9.07
CA ALA A 172 1.28 -19.04 -9.38
C ALA A 172 1.30 -20.56 -9.28
N TRP A 173 1.60 -21.22 -10.39
CA TRP A 173 1.64 -22.66 -10.50
C TRP A 173 2.99 -23.16 -10.99
N ARG A 174 3.61 -24.05 -10.22
CA ARG A 174 4.81 -24.76 -10.63
C ARG A 174 4.39 -26.11 -11.20
N PHE A 175 4.47 -26.25 -12.53
CA PHE A 175 4.01 -27.45 -13.25
C PHE A 175 5.13 -28.46 -13.50
N ALA A 176 6.40 -28.09 -13.31
CA ALA A 176 7.56 -28.96 -13.41
C ALA A 176 8.69 -28.45 -12.50
N SER A 177 9.77 -29.19 -12.39
CA SER A 177 10.97 -28.75 -11.67
C SER A 177 11.55 -27.45 -12.26
N VAL A 178 11.37 -27.23 -13.56
CA VAL A 178 11.95 -26.13 -14.34
C VAL A 178 10.93 -25.05 -14.73
N GLY A 179 9.62 -25.31 -14.63
CA GLY A 179 8.58 -24.44 -15.18
C GLY A 179 7.64 -23.84 -14.14
N ARG A 180 7.33 -22.54 -14.29
CA ARG A 180 6.34 -21.83 -13.50
C ARG A 180 5.44 -20.97 -14.39
N LEU A 181 4.14 -21.03 -14.14
CA LEU A 181 3.14 -20.16 -14.73
C LEU A 181 2.63 -19.17 -13.68
N TYR A 182 2.61 -17.91 -14.05
CA TYR A 182 1.96 -16.85 -13.31
C TYR A 182 0.80 -16.32 -14.14
N ALA A 183 -0.37 -16.18 -13.53
CA ALA A 183 -1.55 -15.59 -14.13
C ALA A 183 -2.14 -14.55 -13.18
N ARG A 184 -2.50 -13.38 -13.71
CA ARG A 184 -3.23 -12.35 -12.99
C ARG A 184 -4.39 -11.87 -13.84
N ALA A 185 -5.59 -11.87 -13.26
CA ALA A 185 -6.77 -11.24 -13.82
C ALA A 185 -7.26 -10.17 -12.85
N SER A 186 -7.60 -8.99 -13.32
CA SER A 186 -8.20 -7.94 -12.51
C SER A 186 -9.30 -7.21 -13.27
N TYR A 187 -10.30 -6.76 -12.51
CA TYR A 187 -11.40 -5.97 -13.02
C TYR A 187 -11.74 -4.85 -12.06
N THR A 188 -11.82 -3.63 -12.57
CA THR A 188 -12.23 -2.44 -11.82
C THR A 188 -13.48 -1.86 -12.46
N SER A 189 -14.50 -1.58 -11.67
CA SER A 189 -15.75 -0.93 -12.10
C SER A 189 -16.06 0.28 -11.23
N TYR A 190 -16.86 1.20 -11.75
CA TYR A 190 -17.18 2.48 -11.10
C TYR A 190 -18.69 2.67 -10.91
N PRO A 191 -19.41 1.75 -10.22
CA PRO A 191 -20.87 1.81 -10.09
C PRO A 191 -21.37 2.99 -9.24
N PHE A 192 -20.51 3.59 -8.41
CA PHE A 192 -20.89 4.64 -7.47
C PHE A 192 -20.53 6.05 -7.95
N MET A 193 -20.18 6.21 -9.21
CA MET A 193 -19.96 7.52 -9.82
C MET A 193 -21.26 8.02 -10.46
N SER A 194 -21.48 9.37 -10.43
CA SER A 194 -22.58 9.99 -11.16
C SER A 194 -22.44 9.74 -12.67
N GLU A 195 -23.55 9.67 -13.40
CA GLU A 195 -23.57 9.38 -14.84
C GLU A 195 -22.64 10.30 -15.65
N GLU A 196 -22.55 11.58 -15.29
CA GLU A 196 -21.67 12.56 -15.95
C GLU A 196 -20.16 12.27 -15.78
N LYS A 197 -19.77 11.56 -14.71
CA LYS A 197 -18.37 11.24 -14.38
C LYS A 197 -18.06 9.75 -14.50
N LYS A 198 -19.00 8.97 -14.98
CA LYS A 198 -18.88 7.52 -15.06
C LYS A 198 -17.70 7.12 -15.95
N LYS A 199 -16.84 6.29 -15.40
CA LYS A 199 -15.70 5.72 -16.11
C LYS A 199 -16.07 4.33 -16.62
N PRO A 200 -15.56 3.92 -17.79
CA PRO A 200 -15.66 2.55 -18.23
C PRO A 200 -14.94 1.60 -17.27
N GLY A 201 -15.46 0.42 -17.11
CA GLY A 201 -14.77 -0.64 -16.38
C GLY A 201 -13.45 -1.00 -17.07
N LYS A 202 -12.44 -1.38 -16.28
CA LYS A 202 -11.13 -1.79 -16.77
C LYS A 202 -10.86 -3.24 -16.42
N ALA A 203 -10.65 -4.09 -17.41
CA ALA A 203 -10.22 -5.47 -17.25
C ALA A 203 -8.75 -5.61 -17.67
N GLU A 204 -7.98 -6.34 -16.90
CA GLU A 204 -6.58 -6.67 -17.21
C GLU A 204 -6.36 -8.16 -17.05
N LEU A 205 -5.67 -8.78 -18.00
CA LEU A 205 -5.20 -10.15 -17.94
C LEU A 205 -3.69 -10.16 -18.24
N LYS A 206 -2.91 -10.83 -17.38
CA LYS A 206 -1.48 -11.00 -17.54
C LYS A 206 -1.11 -12.46 -17.34
N LEU A 207 -0.31 -13.00 -18.25
CA LEU A 207 0.26 -14.33 -18.17
C LEU A 207 1.79 -14.21 -18.30
N GLN A 208 2.50 -14.97 -17.47
CA GLN A 208 3.96 -15.03 -17.53
C GLN A 208 4.44 -16.47 -17.29
N PHE A 209 5.26 -16.94 -18.18
CA PHE A 209 5.95 -18.23 -18.06
C PHE A 209 7.41 -17.98 -17.67
N VAL A 210 7.92 -18.73 -16.72
CA VAL A 210 9.31 -18.68 -16.27
C VAL A 210 9.89 -20.08 -16.34
N PHE A 211 10.93 -20.25 -17.12
CA PHE A 211 11.71 -21.48 -17.19
C PHE A 211 13.09 -21.26 -16.59
N ARG A 212 13.60 -22.23 -15.87
CA ARG A 212 14.96 -22.28 -15.33
C ARG A 212 15.63 -23.52 -15.91
N PHE A 213 16.67 -23.30 -16.62
CA PHE A 213 17.55 -24.35 -17.21
C PHE A 213 18.76 -24.58 -16.32
#